data_137c47e242386cb79910163d6e510c01
#
_entry.id   137c47e242386cb79910163d6e510c01
#
_cell.length_a   1.000
_cell.length_b   1.000
_cell.length_c   1.000
_cell.angle_alpha   90.00
_cell.angle_beta   90.00
_cell.angle_gamma   90.00
#
_symmetry.space_group_name_H-M   'P 1'
#
loop_
_entity.id
_entity.type
_entity.pdbx_description
1 polymer ?
#
loop_
_entity_poly.entity_id
_entity_poly.type
_entity_poly.pdbx_seq_one_letter_code
_entity_poly.pdbx_strand_id
1 'polypeptide(L)'
;VVGKEAMEIIRRYMYAIPDSPYLFPIIQNPGENEYGQYTRMLRLLNHRLTQVANTLGIRERLSTYVARHTWATTALRQNYNSSLICNAMGHSSVKVTETYFQPYRDDEVNRMNRSLITYILSKKKRGTDKNIRG
;
A
#
# COMPACT_ATOMS: atom_id res chain seq x y z
N VAL A 1 -6.06 14.74 -0.32
CA VAL A 1 -5.20 15.55 -1.19
C VAL A 1 -4.40 14.62 -2.08
N VAL A 2 -4.41 14.84 -3.39
CA VAL A 2 -3.64 14.05 -4.36
C VAL A 2 -2.24 14.67 -4.48
N GLY A 3 -1.19 13.84 -4.37
CA GLY A 3 0.20 14.29 -4.50
C GLY A 3 0.52 14.83 -5.90
N LYS A 4 1.58 15.64 -6.01
CA LYS A 4 1.97 16.30 -7.28
C LYS A 4 2.24 15.29 -8.39
N GLU A 5 2.95 14.21 -8.10
CA GLU A 5 3.33 13.15 -9.03
C GLU A 5 2.09 12.43 -9.59
N ALA A 6 1.11 12.14 -8.71
CA ALA A 6 -0.14 11.54 -9.12
C ALA A 6 -0.99 12.51 -9.96
N MET A 7 -0.98 13.83 -9.61
CA MET A 7 -1.67 14.86 -10.39
C MET A 7 -1.09 15.02 -11.79
N GLU A 8 0.22 14.86 -11.98
CA GLU A 8 0.83 14.88 -13.30
C GLU A 8 0.33 13.75 -14.18
N ILE A 9 0.21 12.54 -13.61
CA ILE A 9 -0.35 11.38 -14.32
C ILE A 9 -1.82 11.62 -14.65
N ILE A 10 -2.62 12.08 -13.66
CA ILE A 10 -4.04 12.37 -13.86
C ILE A 10 -4.24 13.37 -15.00
N ARG A 11 -3.53 14.50 -14.98
CA ARG A 11 -3.65 15.54 -16.02
C ARG A 11 -3.37 15.03 -17.44
N ARG A 12 -2.52 14.02 -17.56
CA ARG A 12 -2.18 13.42 -18.87
C ARG A 12 -3.37 12.65 -19.48
N TYR A 13 -4.27 12.13 -18.65
CA TYR A 13 -5.34 11.23 -19.08
C TYR A 13 -6.75 11.73 -18.81
N MET A 14 -6.94 12.75 -17.92
CA MET A 14 -8.24 13.19 -17.42
C MET A 14 -9.13 13.79 -18.49
N TYR A 15 -8.88 13.96 -19.65
CA TYR A 15 -9.78 14.46 -20.70
C TYR A 15 -9.67 13.58 -21.97
N ALA A 16 -9.18 12.35 -21.82
CA ALA A 16 -9.03 11.44 -22.95
C ALA A 16 -10.41 11.03 -23.56
N ILE A 17 -11.48 11.08 -22.76
CA ILE A 17 -12.86 10.89 -23.23
C ILE A 17 -13.67 12.12 -22.76
N PRO A 18 -14.22 12.92 -23.68
CA PRO A 18 -15.09 14.05 -23.33
C PRO A 18 -16.28 13.61 -22.48
N ASP A 19 -16.65 14.42 -21.51
CA ASP A 19 -17.83 14.22 -20.64
C ASP A 19 -17.84 12.92 -19.82
N SER A 20 -16.72 12.21 -19.76
CA SER A 20 -16.59 11.00 -18.95
C SER A 20 -16.56 11.34 -17.45
N PRO A 21 -17.36 10.67 -16.60
CA PRO A 21 -17.28 10.82 -15.15
C PRO A 21 -16.01 10.17 -14.57
N TYR A 22 -15.23 9.45 -15.37
CA TYR A 22 -14.06 8.70 -14.94
C TYR A 22 -12.75 9.43 -15.28
N LEU A 23 -11.78 9.40 -14.35
CA LEU A 23 -10.48 10.04 -14.53
C LEU A 23 -9.61 9.38 -15.62
N PHE A 24 -9.78 8.09 -15.80
CA PHE A 24 -9.00 7.33 -16.79
C PHE A 24 -9.95 6.73 -17.83
N PRO A 25 -9.52 6.63 -19.09
CA PRO A 25 -10.37 6.15 -20.21
C PRO A 25 -10.55 4.62 -20.19
N ILE A 26 -10.91 4.08 -19.04
CA ILE A 26 -11.14 2.64 -18.82
C ILE A 26 -12.54 2.27 -19.27
N ILE A 27 -13.52 3.09 -18.91
CA ILE A 27 -14.92 2.97 -19.36
C ILE A 27 -15.08 3.90 -20.56
N GLN A 28 -15.19 3.34 -21.74
CA GLN A 28 -15.28 4.11 -22.98
C GLN A 28 -16.70 4.50 -23.31
N ASN A 29 -17.66 3.64 -22.94
CA ASN A 29 -19.10 3.88 -23.13
C ASN A 29 -19.79 3.89 -21.76
N PRO A 30 -19.85 5.04 -21.06
CA PRO A 30 -20.60 5.15 -19.82
C PRO A 30 -22.07 4.78 -20.00
N GLY A 31 -22.63 4.02 -19.06
CA GLY A 31 -24.02 3.52 -19.14
C GLY A 31 -24.17 2.18 -19.86
N GLU A 32 -23.16 1.69 -20.60
CA GLU A 32 -23.17 0.39 -21.25
C GLU A 32 -22.27 -0.59 -20.52
N ASN A 33 -22.78 -1.68 -20.00
CA ASN A 33 -22.00 -2.79 -19.38
C ASN A 33 -20.61 -2.38 -18.82
N GLU A 34 -20.58 -1.38 -17.97
CA GLU A 34 -19.34 -0.80 -17.43
C GLU A 34 -18.47 -1.83 -16.71
N TYR A 35 -19.09 -2.77 -16.01
CA TYR A 35 -18.37 -3.86 -15.35
C TYR A 35 -17.61 -4.74 -16.37
N GLY A 36 -18.22 -5.03 -17.51
CA GLY A 36 -17.57 -5.78 -18.59
C GLY A 36 -16.41 -5.01 -19.22
N GLN A 37 -16.57 -3.71 -19.42
CA GLN A 37 -15.49 -2.84 -19.90
C GLN A 37 -14.33 -2.79 -18.90
N TYR A 38 -14.64 -2.55 -17.62
CA TYR A 38 -13.65 -2.55 -16.55
C TYR A 38 -12.87 -3.85 -16.46
N THR A 39 -13.55 -5.00 -16.42
CA THR A 39 -12.89 -6.31 -16.29
C THR A 39 -12.00 -6.64 -17.48
N ARG A 40 -12.42 -6.28 -18.70
CA ARG A 40 -11.62 -6.43 -19.92
C ARG A 40 -10.36 -5.59 -19.86
N MET A 41 -10.48 -4.30 -19.49
CA MET A 41 -9.35 -3.40 -19.40
C MET A 41 -8.39 -3.82 -18.28
N LEU A 42 -8.89 -4.27 -17.13
CA LEU A 42 -8.08 -4.77 -16.04
C LEU A 42 -7.24 -5.99 -16.46
N ARG A 43 -7.83 -6.93 -17.20
CA ARG A 43 -7.10 -8.08 -17.76
C ARG A 43 -6.01 -7.64 -18.73
N LEU A 44 -6.33 -6.71 -19.64
CA LEU A 44 -5.37 -6.17 -20.59
C LEU A 44 -4.21 -5.49 -19.87
N LEU A 45 -4.48 -4.63 -18.89
CA LEU A 45 -3.46 -3.94 -18.09
C LEU A 45 -2.55 -4.94 -17.38
N ASN A 46 -3.11 -5.93 -16.69
CA ASN A 46 -2.32 -6.94 -16.00
C ASN A 46 -1.48 -7.79 -16.99
N HIS A 47 -2.00 -8.09 -18.17
CA HIS A 47 -1.24 -8.75 -19.23
C HIS A 47 -0.05 -7.89 -19.69
N ARG A 48 -0.25 -6.58 -19.93
CA ARG A 48 0.82 -5.65 -20.27
C ARG A 48 1.87 -5.52 -19.16
N LEU A 49 1.45 -5.49 -17.90
CA LEU A 49 2.38 -5.49 -16.76
C LEU A 49 3.26 -6.75 -16.74
N THR A 50 2.70 -7.91 -17.08
CA THR A 50 3.48 -9.16 -17.22
C THR A 50 4.50 -9.06 -18.36
N GLN A 51 4.13 -8.46 -19.50
CA GLN A 51 5.07 -8.24 -20.60
C GLN A 51 6.23 -7.33 -20.17
N VAL A 52 5.93 -6.22 -19.48
CA VAL A 52 6.94 -5.31 -18.92
C VAL A 52 7.87 -6.03 -17.95
N ALA A 53 7.31 -6.84 -17.03
CA ALA A 53 8.11 -7.63 -16.09
C ALA A 53 9.10 -8.55 -16.82
N ASN A 54 8.63 -9.28 -17.83
CA ASN A 54 9.46 -10.17 -18.62
C ASN A 54 10.58 -9.41 -19.36
N THR A 55 10.26 -8.27 -19.97
CA THR A 55 11.25 -7.44 -20.68
C THR A 55 12.35 -6.92 -19.76
N LEU A 56 11.99 -6.60 -18.51
CA LEU A 56 12.92 -6.07 -17.50
C LEU A 56 13.61 -7.16 -16.67
N GLY A 57 13.33 -8.44 -16.91
CA GLY A 57 13.88 -9.55 -16.13
C GLY A 57 13.38 -9.61 -14.70
N ILE A 58 12.23 -9.00 -14.40
CA ILE A 58 11.59 -9.03 -13.09
C ILE A 58 10.91 -10.39 -12.94
N ARG A 59 11.34 -11.18 -11.95
CA ARG A 59 10.80 -12.53 -11.70
C ARG A 59 9.44 -12.52 -11.02
N GLU A 60 9.16 -11.49 -10.25
CA GLU A 60 7.91 -11.31 -9.53
C GLU A 60 6.78 -10.93 -10.48
N ARG A 61 5.60 -11.48 -10.22
CA ARG A 61 4.40 -11.14 -10.98
C ARG A 61 4.01 -9.68 -10.72
N LEU A 62 4.03 -8.85 -11.74
CA LEU A 62 3.46 -7.50 -11.67
C LEU A 62 1.97 -7.53 -11.98
N SER A 63 1.19 -6.85 -11.14
CA SER A 63 -0.24 -6.63 -11.34
C SER A 63 -0.72 -5.40 -10.57
N THR A 64 -1.90 -4.89 -10.89
CA THR A 64 -2.54 -3.80 -10.12
C THR A 64 -2.76 -4.19 -8.66
N TYR A 65 -3.03 -5.47 -8.40
CA TYR A 65 -3.19 -6.01 -7.05
C TYR A 65 -1.86 -5.99 -6.27
N VAL A 66 -0.76 -6.39 -6.90
CA VAL A 66 0.58 -6.33 -6.30
C VAL A 66 0.98 -4.89 -5.97
N ALA A 67 0.67 -3.93 -6.84
CA ALA A 67 0.92 -2.50 -6.54
C ALA A 67 0.17 -2.05 -5.28
N ARG A 68 -1.10 -2.44 -5.14
CA ARG A 68 -1.91 -2.14 -3.96
C ARG A 68 -1.36 -2.80 -2.69
N HIS A 69 -0.93 -4.07 -2.76
CA HIS A 69 -0.27 -4.76 -1.65
C HIS A 69 1.04 -4.09 -1.24
N THR A 70 1.85 -3.71 -2.22
CA THR A 70 3.13 -3.04 -1.97
C THR A 70 2.91 -1.72 -1.24
N TRP A 71 1.94 -0.92 -1.68
CA TRP A 71 1.61 0.35 -1.03
C TRP A 71 1.19 0.13 0.43
N ALA A 72 0.26 -0.79 0.70
CA ALA A 72 -0.24 -1.06 2.04
C ALA A 72 0.86 -1.60 2.98
N THR A 73 1.67 -2.55 2.49
CA THR A 73 2.78 -3.12 3.26
C THR A 73 3.85 -2.07 3.54
N THR A 74 4.17 -1.21 2.56
CA THR A 74 5.14 -0.12 2.73
C THR A 74 4.65 0.88 3.77
N ALA A 75 3.38 1.28 3.72
CA ALA A 75 2.78 2.16 4.71
C ALA A 75 2.86 1.57 6.13
N LEU A 76 2.53 0.28 6.29
CA LEU A 76 2.65 -0.40 7.58
C LEU A 76 4.11 -0.41 8.09
N ARG A 77 5.09 -0.71 7.22
CA ARG A 77 6.52 -0.72 7.57
C ARG A 77 7.08 0.66 7.92
N GLN A 78 6.43 1.71 7.43
CA GLN A 78 6.69 3.10 7.83
C GLN A 78 5.97 3.49 9.14
N ASN A 79 5.41 2.51 9.86
CA ASN A 79 4.70 2.68 11.13
C ASN A 79 3.40 3.49 11.05
N TYR A 80 2.77 3.57 9.89
CA TYR A 80 1.43 4.14 9.79
C TYR A 80 0.41 3.18 10.40
N ASN A 81 -0.57 3.76 11.09
CA ASN A 81 -1.63 3.00 11.76
C ASN A 81 -2.51 2.24 10.75
N SER A 82 -2.84 0.98 11.04
CA SER A 82 -3.68 0.13 10.18
C SER A 82 -5.04 0.74 9.86
N SER A 83 -5.64 1.49 10.81
CA SER A 83 -6.91 2.20 10.56
C SER A 83 -6.76 3.32 9.55
N LEU A 84 -5.64 4.04 9.56
CA LEU A 84 -5.34 5.07 8.56
C LEU A 84 -5.14 4.45 7.18
N ILE A 85 -4.41 3.34 7.11
CA ILE A 85 -4.20 2.57 5.86
C ILE A 85 -5.54 2.06 5.33
N CYS A 86 -6.40 1.51 6.21
CA CYS A 86 -7.75 1.05 5.89
C CYS A 86 -8.58 2.17 5.23
N ASN A 87 -8.61 3.34 5.84
CA ASN A 87 -9.33 4.50 5.33
C ASN A 87 -8.77 4.96 3.97
N ALA A 88 -7.46 5.09 3.85
CA ALA A 88 -6.80 5.50 2.61
C ALA A 88 -7.02 4.50 1.44
N MET A 89 -7.18 3.21 1.76
CA MET A 89 -7.51 2.17 0.78
C MET A 89 -9.00 2.08 0.46
N GLY A 90 -9.88 2.78 1.19
CA GLY A 90 -11.33 2.71 1.02
C GLY A 90 -11.92 1.36 1.45
N HIS A 91 -11.30 0.68 2.41
CA HIS A 91 -11.83 -0.58 2.94
C HIS A 91 -12.87 -0.35 4.02
N SER A 92 -13.86 -1.23 4.10
CA SER A 92 -14.92 -1.18 5.12
C SER A 92 -14.45 -1.61 6.51
N SER A 93 -13.34 -2.33 6.62
CA SER A 93 -12.79 -2.76 7.90
C SER A 93 -11.26 -2.95 7.86
N VAL A 94 -10.62 -2.79 9.02
CA VAL A 94 -9.18 -3.02 9.20
C VAL A 94 -8.81 -4.46 8.89
N LYS A 95 -9.67 -5.44 9.24
CA LYS A 95 -9.46 -6.86 8.95
C LYS A 95 -9.25 -7.12 7.44
N VAL A 96 -9.99 -6.42 6.57
CA VAL A 96 -9.78 -6.48 5.12
C VAL A 96 -8.41 -5.91 4.75
N THR A 97 -7.98 -4.83 5.40
CA THR A 97 -6.67 -4.22 5.14
C THR A 97 -5.51 -5.13 5.55
N GLU A 98 -5.65 -5.85 6.67
CA GLU A 98 -4.63 -6.77 7.19
C GLU A 98 -4.32 -7.91 6.21
N THR A 99 -5.27 -8.32 5.37
CA THR A 99 -5.02 -9.33 4.32
C THR A 99 -4.02 -8.85 3.24
N TYR A 100 -3.76 -7.54 3.16
CA TYR A 100 -2.79 -6.95 2.26
C TYR A 100 -1.39 -6.83 2.87
N PHE A 101 -1.24 -7.05 4.17
CA PHE A 101 0.06 -6.97 4.82
C PHE A 101 0.84 -8.27 4.63
N GLN A 102 2.13 -8.14 4.35
CA GLN A 102 3.02 -9.28 4.44
C GLN A 102 3.41 -9.51 5.91
N PRO A 103 3.49 -10.75 6.36
CA PRO A 103 3.98 -11.07 7.70
C PRO A 103 5.34 -10.43 7.97
N TYR A 104 5.55 -10.03 9.20
CA TYR A 104 6.88 -9.60 9.65
C TYR A 104 7.84 -10.78 9.61
N ARG A 105 9.10 -10.51 9.26
CA ARG A 105 10.15 -11.50 9.29
C ARG A 105 10.62 -11.73 10.73
N ASP A 106 11.10 -12.92 11.04
CA ASP A 106 11.58 -13.27 12.38
C ASP A 106 12.70 -12.35 12.86
N ASP A 107 13.57 -11.88 11.97
CA ASP A 107 14.63 -10.94 12.33
C ASP A 107 14.09 -9.54 12.70
N GLU A 108 12.98 -9.10 12.14
CA GLU A 108 12.27 -7.85 12.50
C GLU A 108 11.68 -7.97 13.91
N VAL A 109 10.99 -9.08 14.18
CA VAL A 109 10.41 -9.38 15.50
C VAL A 109 11.49 -9.48 16.56
N ASN A 110 12.59 -10.18 16.27
CA ASN A 110 13.72 -10.34 17.18
C ASN A 110 14.44 -9.00 17.48
N ARG A 111 14.52 -8.12 16.48
CA ARG A 111 15.08 -6.77 16.66
C ARG A 111 14.20 -5.92 17.56
N MET A 112 12.89 -5.94 17.34
CA MET A 112 11.94 -5.26 18.22
C MET A 112 12.05 -5.74 19.65
N ASN A 113 12.04 -7.07 19.88
CA ASN A 113 12.19 -7.65 21.22
C ASN A 113 13.47 -7.23 21.92
N ARG A 114 14.62 -7.27 21.24
CA ARG A 114 15.89 -6.79 21.79
C ARG A 114 15.83 -5.31 22.17
N SER A 115 15.24 -4.48 21.34
CA SER A 115 15.08 -3.05 21.61
C SER A 115 14.22 -2.80 22.86
N LEU A 116 13.09 -3.50 22.97
CA LEU A 116 12.20 -3.40 24.13
C LEU A 116 12.88 -3.85 25.44
N ILE A 117 13.58 -4.97 25.41
CA ILE A 117 14.35 -5.47 26.58
C ILE A 117 15.39 -4.44 27.00
N THR A 118 16.16 -3.91 26.06
CA THR A 118 17.18 -2.88 26.34
C THR A 118 16.55 -1.63 26.97
N TYR A 119 15.42 -1.17 26.44
CA TYR A 119 14.70 -0.03 26.99
C TYR A 119 14.20 -0.27 28.42
N ILE A 120 13.62 -1.43 28.69
CA ILE A 120 13.13 -1.80 30.04
C ILE A 120 14.29 -1.86 31.05
N LEU A 121 15.40 -2.49 30.67
CA LEU A 121 16.59 -2.60 31.54
C LEU A 121 17.22 -1.22 31.80
N SER A 122 17.26 -0.33 30.83
CA SER A 122 17.77 1.03 30.99
C SER A 122 16.94 1.87 31.98
N LYS A 123 15.61 1.70 31.96
CA LYS A 123 14.72 2.36 32.93
C LYS A 123 14.89 1.82 34.34
N LYS A 124 15.10 0.51 34.51
CA LYS A 124 15.33 -0.11 35.83
C LYS A 124 16.61 0.42 36.48
N LYS A 125 17.70 0.61 35.73
CA LYS A 125 18.94 1.23 36.25
C LYS A 125 18.74 2.67 36.72
N ARG A 126 17.94 3.48 35.99
CA ARG A 126 17.67 4.87 36.38
C ARG A 126 16.76 5.01 37.62
N GLY A 127 15.92 3.99 37.89
CA GLY A 127 15.05 3.95 39.08
C GLY A 127 15.80 3.58 40.34
N THR A 128 16.83 2.72 40.27
CA THR A 128 17.66 2.32 41.42
C THR A 128 18.63 3.42 41.87
N ASP A 129 19.16 4.24 40.94
CA ASP A 129 20.07 5.35 41.30
C ASP A 129 19.37 6.52 42.01
N LYS A 130 18.06 6.67 41.90
CA LYS A 130 17.30 7.69 42.63
C LYS A 130 17.01 7.32 44.10
N ASN A 131 17.03 6.02 44.43
CA ASN A 131 16.74 5.54 45.79
C ASN A 131 17.98 5.44 46.69
N ILE A 132 19.18 5.72 46.18
CA ILE A 132 20.45 5.63 46.96
C ILE A 132 20.95 7.03 47.39
N ARG A 133 20.24 8.09 46.95
CA ARG A 133 20.60 9.50 47.32
C ARG A 133 19.50 10.24 48.06
N GLY A 134 18.74 9.53 48.90
CA GLY A 134 17.78 10.07 49.83
C GLY A 134 18.20 9.77 51.26
#